data_0b62d9faa6b05ec9e30ea5da857380c9
#
_entry.id   0b62d9faa6b05ec9e30ea5da857380c9
#
_cell.length_a   1.000
_cell.length_b   1.000
_cell.length_c   1.000
_cell.angle_alpha   90.00
_cell.angle_beta   90.00
_cell.angle_gamma   90.00
#
_symmetry.space_group_name_H-M   'P 1'
#
loop_
_entity.id
_entity.type
_entity.pdbx_description
1 polymer ?
#
loop_
_entity_poly.entity_id
_entity_poly.type
_entity_poly.pdbx_seq_one_letter_code
_entity_poly.pdbx_strand_id
1 'polypeptide(L)'
;MIIDMGFLDFTPITFLSIIPKIADNPDQIHRFITSAWLHANWIHVLGNILVIALAGVPLEQRMGKQRWILVYFLGLLGGNIAWVLTHPDSISPALGASGAAFGILGAYMACWPNDRIEFPLLFFIRAWPVWGIVAFRLGIEVWNMYQIEAGQSVTNVAHMAHLGGSMLAWTLARPIARGAPSELDDSSDISIAGSSASKAVRDAATAKMGSLESDPWSEAGDGLKEEAARILKRLREEGDELETRRAWLEELAEQVLCPVCNGEVHAVISGQNCTLKCAHSKNHIGWP
;
A
#
# COMPACT_ATOMS: atom_id res chain seq x y z
N MET A 1 -4.68 14.13 -40.68
CA MET A 1 -4.86 13.03 -41.61
C MET A 1 -5.08 11.74 -40.88
N ILE A 2 -6.21 11.70 -40.11
CA ILE A 2 -6.76 10.48 -39.47
C ILE A 2 -7.96 10.00 -40.29
N ILE A 3 -8.33 10.72 -41.31
CA ILE A 3 -9.63 10.62 -41.98
C ILE A 3 -9.65 9.49 -43.04
N ASP A 4 -8.53 8.82 -43.23
CA ASP A 4 -8.45 7.72 -44.20
C ASP A 4 -8.03 6.39 -43.56
N MET A 5 -8.50 6.16 -42.37
CA MET A 5 -8.42 4.84 -41.74
C MET A 5 -9.59 4.01 -42.28
N GLY A 6 -9.33 3.36 -43.40
CA GLY A 6 -10.27 2.40 -43.93
C GLY A 6 -10.66 1.34 -42.90
N PHE A 7 -11.81 0.75 -43.05
CA PHE A 7 -12.47 -0.22 -42.18
C PHE A 7 -11.59 -1.43 -41.75
N LEU A 8 -10.34 -1.50 -42.25
CA LEU A 8 -9.37 -2.57 -41.97
C LEU A 8 -8.31 -2.21 -40.92
N ASP A 9 -8.23 -0.96 -40.46
CA ASP A 9 -7.26 -0.50 -39.44
C ASP A 9 -7.87 -0.31 -38.04
N PHE A 10 -8.88 -1.11 -37.71
CA PHE A 10 -9.44 -1.17 -36.36
C PHE A 10 -8.42 -1.80 -35.41
N THR A 11 -7.61 -0.97 -34.78
CA THR A 11 -6.77 -1.39 -33.66
C THR A 11 -7.45 -1.04 -32.32
N PRO A 12 -7.33 -1.88 -31.30
CA PRO A 12 -7.86 -1.53 -29.96
C PRO A 12 -7.39 -0.16 -29.49
N ILE A 13 -6.16 0.24 -29.83
CA ILE A 13 -5.59 1.54 -29.48
C ILE A 13 -6.41 2.68 -30.07
N THR A 14 -6.77 2.64 -31.34
CA THR A 14 -7.52 3.72 -31.99
C THR A 14 -8.95 3.87 -31.49
N PHE A 15 -9.55 2.78 -30.99
CA PHE A 15 -10.93 2.79 -30.48
C PHE A 15 -11.06 3.05 -28.99
N LEU A 16 -10.10 2.57 -28.18
CA LEU A 16 -10.23 2.56 -26.71
C LEU A 16 -9.34 3.59 -26.01
N SER A 17 -8.30 4.15 -26.69
CA SER A 17 -7.42 5.17 -26.09
C SER A 17 -8.09 6.54 -26.07
N ILE A 18 -7.66 7.42 -25.16
CA ILE A 18 -8.09 8.80 -25.15
C ILE A 18 -7.36 9.59 -26.25
N ILE A 19 -8.10 10.25 -27.11
CA ILE A 19 -7.57 11.12 -28.17
C ILE A 19 -8.17 12.52 -27.93
N PRO A 20 -7.37 13.51 -27.52
CA PRO A 20 -7.88 14.82 -27.12
C PRO A 20 -8.75 15.49 -28.17
N LYS A 21 -8.31 15.50 -29.42
CA LYS A 21 -9.01 16.18 -30.53
C LYS A 21 -10.47 15.75 -30.76
N ILE A 22 -10.84 14.57 -30.31
CA ILE A 22 -12.19 14.02 -30.47
C ILE A 22 -12.89 13.75 -29.14
N ALA A 23 -12.24 14.12 -28.01
CA ALA A 23 -12.73 13.80 -26.67
C ALA A 23 -14.00 14.58 -26.24
N ASP A 24 -14.30 15.67 -26.91
CA ASP A 24 -15.52 16.49 -26.73
C ASP A 24 -16.75 15.85 -27.36
N ASN A 25 -16.59 14.86 -28.26
CA ASN A 25 -17.70 14.13 -28.84
C ASN A 25 -18.27 13.14 -27.79
N PRO A 26 -19.58 13.23 -27.46
CA PRO A 26 -20.23 12.34 -26.49
C PRO A 26 -20.05 10.85 -26.78
N ASP A 27 -19.95 10.45 -28.04
CA ASP A 27 -19.74 9.05 -28.45
C ASP A 27 -18.36 8.51 -28.01
N GLN A 28 -17.43 9.41 -27.64
CA GLN A 28 -16.06 9.07 -27.26
C GLN A 28 -15.86 9.02 -25.73
N ILE A 29 -16.90 9.23 -24.92
CA ILE A 29 -16.80 9.30 -23.45
C ILE A 29 -16.26 7.99 -22.83
N HIS A 30 -16.52 6.85 -23.47
CA HIS A 30 -16.02 5.55 -23.04
C HIS A 30 -14.50 5.50 -22.93
N ARG A 31 -13.77 6.29 -23.72
CA ARG A 31 -12.31 6.35 -23.78
C ARG A 31 -11.70 6.84 -22.48
N PHE A 32 -12.43 7.67 -21.72
CA PHE A 32 -11.96 8.12 -20.40
C PHE A 32 -11.78 6.96 -19.39
N ILE A 33 -12.41 5.83 -19.66
CA ILE A 33 -12.29 4.62 -18.83
C ILE A 33 -11.51 3.53 -19.56
N THR A 34 -11.81 3.27 -20.84
CA THR A 34 -11.21 2.15 -21.58
C THR A 34 -9.73 2.31 -21.86
N SER A 35 -9.23 3.55 -21.91
CA SER A 35 -7.79 3.84 -22.06
C SER A 35 -6.91 3.18 -20.99
N ALA A 36 -7.44 2.95 -19.79
CA ALA A 36 -6.72 2.33 -18.69
C ALA A 36 -6.30 0.87 -18.97
N TRP A 37 -7.01 0.17 -19.84
CA TRP A 37 -6.74 -1.24 -20.17
C TRP A 37 -5.70 -1.43 -21.26
N LEU A 38 -5.31 -0.35 -21.92
CA LEU A 38 -4.32 -0.36 -22.98
C LEU A 38 -2.96 0.07 -22.45
N HIS A 39 -1.91 -0.52 -23.01
CA HIS A 39 -0.53 -0.17 -22.66
C HIS A 39 0.36 -0.21 -23.91
N ALA A 40 1.32 0.70 -23.98
CA ALA A 40 2.21 0.82 -25.13
C ALA A 40 3.19 -0.38 -25.25
N ASN A 41 3.60 -0.94 -24.10
CA ASN A 41 4.54 -2.05 -24.01
C ASN A 41 4.51 -2.71 -22.63
N TRP A 42 5.21 -3.83 -22.47
CA TRP A 42 5.27 -4.61 -21.23
C TRP A 42 5.88 -3.84 -20.04
N ILE A 43 6.85 -2.96 -20.29
CA ILE A 43 7.46 -2.14 -19.23
C ILE A 43 6.42 -1.16 -18.67
N HIS A 44 5.58 -0.60 -19.55
CA HIS A 44 4.49 0.28 -19.15
C HIS A 44 3.42 -0.46 -18.31
N VAL A 45 3.04 -1.68 -18.71
CA VAL A 45 2.14 -2.54 -17.90
C VAL A 45 2.76 -2.81 -16.54
N LEU A 46 4.00 -3.30 -16.52
CA LEU A 46 4.69 -3.69 -15.31
C LEU A 46 4.86 -2.50 -14.34
N GLY A 47 5.21 -1.33 -14.87
CA GLY A 47 5.32 -0.11 -14.07
C GLY A 47 4.02 0.28 -13.38
N ASN A 48 2.89 0.21 -14.10
CA ASN A 48 1.57 0.48 -13.52
C ASN A 48 1.18 -0.57 -12.46
N ILE A 49 1.35 -1.86 -12.77
CA ILE A 49 1.07 -2.95 -11.82
C ILE A 49 1.91 -2.78 -10.56
N LEU A 50 3.19 -2.45 -10.69
CA LEU A 50 4.09 -2.27 -9.57
C LEU A 50 3.62 -1.15 -8.63
N VAL A 51 3.27 0.02 -9.16
CA VAL A 51 2.75 1.13 -8.36
C VAL A 51 1.42 0.77 -7.71
N ILE A 52 0.48 0.18 -8.48
CA ILE A 52 -0.84 -0.20 -7.98
C ILE A 52 -0.72 -1.29 -6.90
N ALA A 53 0.20 -2.24 -7.04
CA ALA A 53 0.41 -3.27 -6.03
C ALA A 53 1.09 -2.71 -4.77
N LEU A 54 2.24 -2.04 -4.93
CA LEU A 54 3.07 -1.63 -3.80
C LEU A 54 2.49 -0.46 -3.00
N ALA A 55 1.80 0.49 -3.66
CA ALA A 55 1.15 1.61 -2.99
C ALA A 55 -0.36 1.39 -2.84
N GLY A 56 -1.00 0.73 -3.81
CA GLY A 56 -2.45 0.55 -3.82
C GLY A 56 -2.94 -0.45 -2.78
N VAL A 57 -2.24 -1.57 -2.56
CA VAL A 57 -2.65 -2.56 -1.55
C VAL A 57 -2.59 -1.99 -0.14
N PRO A 58 -1.49 -1.34 0.31
CA PRO A 58 -1.48 -0.67 1.61
C PRO A 58 -2.54 0.43 1.73
N LEU A 59 -2.77 1.21 0.67
CA LEU A 59 -3.82 2.23 0.67
C LEU A 59 -5.23 1.59 0.80
N GLU A 60 -5.49 0.47 0.12
CA GLU A 60 -6.76 -0.25 0.25
C GLU A 60 -6.99 -0.72 1.68
N GLN A 61 -5.97 -1.24 2.35
CA GLN A 61 -6.03 -1.65 3.76
C GLN A 61 -6.39 -0.47 4.68
N ARG A 62 -5.87 0.74 4.38
CA ARG A 62 -6.13 1.96 5.12
C ARG A 62 -7.55 2.49 4.91
N MET A 63 -7.99 2.64 3.68
CA MET A 63 -9.25 3.33 3.35
C MET A 63 -10.44 2.41 3.07
N GLY A 64 -10.20 1.13 2.85
CA GLY A 64 -11.19 0.14 2.48
C GLY A 64 -11.48 0.10 0.97
N LYS A 65 -11.89 -1.07 0.49
CA LYS A 65 -12.04 -1.41 -0.93
C LYS A 65 -12.86 -0.42 -1.75
N GLN A 66 -14.03 0.00 -1.24
CA GLN A 66 -14.93 0.88 -2.01
C GLN A 66 -14.33 2.26 -2.27
N ARG A 67 -13.68 2.84 -1.24
CA ARG A 67 -13.01 4.14 -1.33
C ARG A 67 -11.77 4.05 -2.22
N TRP A 68 -11.04 2.96 -2.14
CA TRP A 68 -9.89 2.69 -3.02
C TRP A 68 -10.30 2.63 -4.50
N ILE A 69 -11.39 1.92 -4.84
CA ILE A 69 -11.92 1.87 -6.20
C ILE A 69 -12.30 3.28 -6.68
N LEU A 70 -12.96 4.07 -5.83
CA LEU A 70 -13.31 5.44 -6.17
C LEU A 70 -12.06 6.29 -6.46
N VAL A 71 -11.03 6.19 -5.62
CA VAL A 71 -9.74 6.88 -5.82
C VAL A 71 -9.06 6.45 -7.12
N TYR A 72 -9.07 5.15 -7.44
CA TYR A 72 -8.54 4.64 -8.70
C TYR A 72 -9.20 5.32 -9.91
N PHE A 73 -10.52 5.35 -9.94
CA PHE A 73 -11.25 5.98 -11.05
C PHE A 73 -11.13 7.51 -11.07
N LEU A 74 -11.05 8.15 -9.92
CA LEU A 74 -10.77 9.60 -9.86
C LEU A 74 -9.39 9.93 -10.40
N GLY A 75 -8.38 9.14 -10.06
CA GLY A 75 -7.03 9.29 -10.63
C GLY A 75 -7.02 9.11 -12.15
N LEU A 76 -7.70 8.07 -12.63
CA LEU A 76 -7.84 7.82 -14.08
C LEU A 76 -8.54 8.98 -14.79
N LEU A 77 -9.69 9.42 -14.30
CA LEU A 77 -10.47 10.51 -14.90
C LEU A 77 -9.71 11.83 -14.82
N GLY A 78 -9.11 12.15 -13.65
CA GLY A 78 -8.31 13.35 -13.48
C GLY A 78 -7.14 13.42 -14.44
N GLY A 79 -6.48 12.28 -14.66
CA GLY A 79 -5.40 12.16 -15.64
C GLY A 79 -5.88 12.41 -17.07
N ASN A 80 -6.91 11.71 -17.49
CA ASN A 80 -7.45 11.83 -18.85
C ASN A 80 -8.01 13.24 -19.12
N ILE A 81 -8.70 13.84 -18.16
CA ILE A 81 -9.21 15.22 -18.26
C ILE A 81 -8.04 16.20 -18.39
N ALA A 82 -7.02 16.08 -17.53
CA ALA A 82 -5.86 16.97 -17.60
C ALA A 82 -5.14 16.87 -18.95
N TRP A 83 -5.00 15.65 -19.49
CA TRP A 83 -4.40 15.44 -20.81
C TRP A 83 -5.20 16.12 -21.92
N VAL A 84 -6.52 15.93 -21.95
CA VAL A 84 -7.41 16.55 -22.95
C VAL A 84 -7.37 18.07 -22.87
N LEU A 85 -7.43 18.64 -21.65
CA LEU A 85 -7.45 20.08 -21.45
C LEU A 85 -6.13 20.77 -21.84
N THR A 86 -5.00 20.09 -21.64
CA THR A 86 -3.68 20.66 -21.93
C THR A 86 -3.21 20.42 -23.37
N HIS A 87 -3.87 19.49 -24.10
CA HIS A 87 -3.50 19.13 -25.48
C HIS A 87 -4.73 19.03 -26.39
N PRO A 88 -5.62 20.05 -26.46
CA PRO A 88 -6.94 19.91 -27.08
C PRO A 88 -6.89 19.51 -28.55
N ASP A 89 -5.86 19.94 -29.28
CA ASP A 89 -5.69 19.64 -30.70
C ASP A 89 -4.87 18.37 -30.99
N SER A 90 -4.42 17.67 -29.94
CA SER A 90 -3.58 16.51 -30.11
C SER A 90 -4.35 15.33 -30.66
N ILE A 91 -3.75 14.67 -31.65
CA ILE A 91 -4.20 13.39 -32.22
C ILE A 91 -3.45 12.20 -31.62
N SER A 92 -2.46 12.48 -30.77
CA SER A 92 -1.69 11.42 -30.10
C SER A 92 -2.54 10.69 -29.09
N PRO A 93 -2.65 9.36 -29.15
CA PRO A 93 -3.41 8.58 -28.21
C PRO A 93 -2.70 8.55 -26.84
N ALA A 94 -3.43 8.83 -25.76
CA ALA A 94 -2.98 8.51 -24.40
C ALA A 94 -3.68 7.24 -23.92
N LEU A 95 -2.91 6.40 -23.25
CA LEU A 95 -3.33 5.06 -22.79
C LEU A 95 -2.52 4.62 -21.58
N GLY A 96 -3.12 3.76 -20.77
CA GLY A 96 -2.49 3.23 -19.56
C GLY A 96 -3.26 3.54 -18.28
N ALA A 97 -3.06 2.70 -17.28
CA ALA A 97 -3.60 2.90 -15.93
C ALA A 97 -2.79 3.91 -15.10
N SER A 98 -1.83 4.61 -15.71
CA SER A 98 -0.87 5.45 -14.98
C SER A 98 -1.52 6.66 -14.31
N GLY A 99 -2.58 7.26 -14.90
CA GLY A 99 -3.37 8.28 -14.23
C GLY A 99 -3.97 7.79 -12.90
N ALA A 100 -4.49 6.55 -12.89
CA ALA A 100 -4.98 5.92 -11.68
C ALA A 100 -3.85 5.58 -10.68
N ALA A 101 -2.71 5.08 -11.17
CA ALA A 101 -1.54 4.77 -10.34
C ALA A 101 -1.02 6.03 -9.63
N PHE A 102 -0.90 7.15 -10.35
CA PHE A 102 -0.54 8.45 -9.75
C PHE A 102 -1.66 9.00 -8.86
N GLY A 103 -2.92 8.72 -9.16
CA GLY A 103 -4.07 9.03 -8.29
C GLY A 103 -3.98 8.31 -6.94
N ILE A 104 -3.64 7.02 -6.94
CA ILE A 104 -3.38 6.23 -5.73
C ILE A 104 -2.26 6.88 -4.90
N LEU A 105 -1.14 7.24 -5.52
CA LEU A 105 -0.04 7.93 -4.86
C LEU A 105 -0.47 9.28 -4.27
N GLY A 106 -1.23 10.08 -5.03
CA GLY A 106 -1.75 11.37 -4.57
C GLY A 106 -2.69 11.25 -3.38
N ALA A 107 -3.63 10.29 -3.43
CA ALA A 107 -4.55 10.04 -2.33
C ALA A 107 -3.83 9.52 -1.08
N TYR A 108 -2.86 8.64 -1.25
CA TYR A 108 -2.06 8.13 -0.14
C TYR A 108 -1.29 9.25 0.55
N MET A 109 -0.62 10.11 -0.24
CA MET A 109 0.08 11.28 0.28
C MET A 109 -0.86 12.25 1.02
N ALA A 110 -2.11 12.42 0.54
CA ALA A 110 -3.07 13.30 1.20
C ALA A 110 -3.52 12.79 2.58
N CYS A 111 -3.62 11.48 2.75
CA CYS A 111 -4.26 10.86 3.92
C CYS A 111 -3.25 10.26 4.91
N TRP A 112 -2.19 9.63 4.44
CA TRP A 112 -1.17 8.92 5.25
C TRP A 112 0.24 9.15 4.70
N PRO A 113 0.75 10.40 4.69
CA PRO A 113 2.03 10.74 4.06
C PRO A 113 3.24 10.08 4.76
N ASN A 114 3.13 9.78 6.05
CA ASN A 114 4.23 9.25 6.86
C ASN A 114 4.31 7.72 6.89
N ASP A 115 3.33 7.03 6.31
CA ASP A 115 3.40 5.58 6.16
C ASP A 115 4.65 5.19 5.39
N ARG A 116 5.24 4.06 5.77
CA ARG A 116 6.41 3.52 5.10
C ARG A 116 6.01 2.28 4.32
N ILE A 117 6.23 2.33 3.02
CA ILE A 117 5.96 1.21 2.11
C ILE A 117 7.24 0.79 1.40
N GLU A 118 7.39 -0.50 1.17
CA GLU A 118 8.49 -1.02 0.36
C GLU A 118 8.27 -0.64 -1.09
N PHE A 119 9.15 0.21 -1.60
CA PHE A 119 9.04 0.74 -2.96
C PHE A 119 10.41 0.82 -3.63
N PRO A 120 10.56 0.40 -4.89
CA PRO A 120 11.79 0.54 -5.64
C PRO A 120 11.97 2.01 -6.05
N LEU A 121 12.84 2.71 -5.33
CA LEU A 121 13.28 4.05 -5.66
C LEU A 121 14.76 4.01 -6.03
N LEU A 122 15.09 4.61 -7.19
CA LEU A 122 16.41 4.56 -7.79
C LEU A 122 16.84 3.11 -8.05
N PHE A 123 17.58 2.45 -7.28
CA PHE A 123 17.98 1.05 -7.42
C PHE A 123 17.80 0.26 -6.13
N PHE A 124 17.11 0.87 -5.15
CA PHE A 124 16.96 0.28 -3.82
C PHE A 124 15.48 0.01 -3.52
N ILE A 125 15.19 -1.25 -3.17
CA ILE A 125 13.92 -1.62 -2.56
C ILE A 125 14.08 -1.41 -1.05
N ARG A 126 13.35 -0.45 -0.52
CA ARG A 126 13.41 -0.08 0.90
C ARG A 126 12.06 0.49 1.33
N ALA A 127 11.77 0.45 2.62
CA ALA A 127 10.64 1.12 3.24
C ALA A 127 10.83 2.65 3.22
N TRP A 128 10.27 3.31 2.20
CA TRP A 128 10.27 4.76 2.03
C TRP A 128 8.99 5.38 2.56
N PRO A 129 9.02 6.59 3.12
CA PRO A 129 7.80 7.30 3.45
C PRO A 129 7.04 7.67 2.17
N VAL A 130 5.71 7.60 2.23
CA VAL A 130 4.85 7.87 1.08
C VAL A 130 5.11 9.25 0.47
N TRP A 131 5.28 10.30 1.31
CA TRP A 131 5.61 11.62 0.82
C TRP A 131 6.91 11.66 -0.02
N GLY A 132 7.92 10.87 0.39
CA GLY A 132 9.19 10.79 -0.33
C GLY A 132 9.04 10.10 -1.69
N ILE A 133 8.25 9.00 -1.76
CA ILE A 133 7.94 8.31 -3.01
C ILE A 133 7.21 9.25 -3.97
N VAL A 134 6.18 9.93 -3.48
CA VAL A 134 5.35 10.83 -4.30
C VAL A 134 6.16 12.04 -4.77
N ALA A 135 6.93 12.68 -3.88
CA ALA A 135 7.79 13.81 -4.25
C ALA A 135 8.81 13.42 -5.33
N PHE A 136 9.45 12.24 -5.19
CA PHE A 136 10.39 11.74 -6.18
C PHE A 136 9.72 11.45 -7.53
N ARG A 137 8.56 10.76 -7.52
CA ARG A 137 7.82 10.41 -8.74
C ARG A 137 7.30 11.66 -9.46
N LEU A 138 6.67 12.58 -8.75
CA LEU A 138 6.19 13.85 -9.33
C LEU A 138 7.36 14.74 -9.78
N GLY A 139 8.47 14.73 -9.04
CA GLY A 139 9.69 15.44 -9.43
C GLY A 139 10.24 14.97 -10.78
N ILE A 140 10.23 13.66 -11.04
CA ILE A 140 10.60 13.11 -12.37
C ILE A 140 9.63 13.61 -13.45
N GLU A 141 8.31 13.61 -13.20
CA GLU A 141 7.34 14.10 -14.18
C GLU A 141 7.59 15.57 -14.54
N VAL A 142 7.76 16.42 -13.55
CA VAL A 142 8.05 17.85 -13.75
C VAL A 142 9.38 18.06 -14.47
N TRP A 143 10.42 17.29 -14.09
CA TRP A 143 11.71 17.34 -14.76
C TRP A 143 11.63 16.96 -16.24
N ASN A 144 10.92 15.88 -16.56
CA ASN A 144 10.75 15.44 -17.94
C ASN A 144 9.96 16.46 -18.76
N MET A 145 8.91 17.06 -18.18
CA MET A 145 8.18 18.14 -18.84
C MET A 145 9.08 19.36 -19.15
N TYR A 146 9.93 19.76 -18.19
CA TYR A 146 10.90 20.82 -18.41
C TYR A 146 11.88 20.49 -19.55
N GLN A 147 12.40 19.26 -19.61
CA GLN A 147 13.31 18.82 -20.67
C GLN A 147 12.64 18.83 -22.06
N ILE A 148 11.36 18.51 -22.14
CA ILE A 148 10.58 18.58 -23.39
C ILE A 148 10.41 20.02 -23.83
N GLU A 149 9.98 20.90 -22.91
CA GLU A 149 9.78 22.32 -23.20
C GLU A 149 11.08 23.01 -23.60
N ALA A 150 12.20 22.64 -22.98
CA ALA A 150 13.53 23.10 -23.35
C ALA A 150 14.06 22.51 -24.67
N GLY A 151 13.30 21.63 -25.36
CA GLY A 151 13.70 21.00 -26.60
C GLY A 151 14.83 19.97 -26.46
N GLN A 152 15.12 19.51 -25.25
CA GLN A 152 16.22 18.61 -24.94
C GLN A 152 15.82 17.14 -24.99
N SER A 153 14.52 16.83 -24.97
CA SER A 153 14.00 15.48 -25.07
C SER A 153 12.66 15.42 -25.79
N VAL A 154 12.35 14.24 -26.33
CA VAL A 154 11.03 13.90 -26.88
C VAL A 154 10.52 12.69 -26.16
N THR A 155 9.30 12.73 -25.68
CA THR A 155 8.67 11.61 -24.98
C THR A 155 7.27 11.35 -25.48
N ASN A 156 6.86 10.08 -25.45
CA ASN A 156 5.48 9.66 -25.71
C ASN A 156 4.68 9.45 -24.41
N VAL A 157 5.20 9.94 -23.27
CA VAL A 157 4.53 9.82 -21.97
C VAL A 157 3.62 11.01 -21.73
N ALA A 158 2.39 10.76 -21.31
CA ALA A 158 1.40 11.79 -20.99
C ALA A 158 1.62 12.33 -19.55
N HIS A 159 2.68 13.13 -19.36
CA HIS A 159 3.07 13.65 -18.05
C HIS A 159 1.94 14.46 -17.37
N MET A 160 1.18 15.25 -18.13
CA MET A 160 0.02 15.98 -17.61
C MET A 160 -1.07 15.05 -17.09
N ALA A 161 -1.21 13.85 -17.66
CA ALA A 161 -2.14 12.85 -17.14
C ALA A 161 -1.71 12.32 -15.76
N HIS A 162 -0.41 12.18 -15.53
CA HIS A 162 0.12 11.78 -14.22
C HIS A 162 -0.13 12.84 -13.15
N LEU A 163 0.18 14.11 -13.47
CA LEU A 163 -0.06 15.23 -12.57
C LEU A 163 -1.55 15.43 -12.28
N GLY A 164 -2.39 15.42 -13.32
CA GLY A 164 -3.84 15.59 -13.18
C GLY A 164 -4.48 14.47 -12.34
N GLY A 165 -4.08 13.22 -12.57
CA GLY A 165 -4.55 12.08 -11.79
C GLY A 165 -4.16 12.19 -10.31
N SER A 166 -2.90 12.51 -10.04
CA SER A 166 -2.40 12.73 -8.68
C SER A 166 -3.13 13.86 -7.98
N MET A 167 -3.30 15.02 -8.65
CA MET A 167 -3.89 16.23 -8.09
C MET A 167 -5.38 16.04 -7.77
N LEU A 168 -6.17 15.47 -8.69
CA LEU A 168 -7.59 15.26 -8.44
C LEU A 168 -7.82 14.29 -7.30
N ALA A 169 -7.10 13.18 -7.28
CA ALA A 169 -7.21 12.22 -6.20
C ALA A 169 -6.72 12.81 -4.87
N TRP A 170 -5.62 13.56 -4.85
CA TRP A 170 -5.11 14.23 -3.65
C TRP A 170 -6.13 15.19 -3.03
N THR A 171 -6.78 16.03 -3.84
CA THR A 171 -7.77 17.00 -3.36
C THR A 171 -9.02 16.36 -2.78
N LEU A 172 -9.45 15.22 -3.35
CA LEU A 172 -10.67 14.54 -2.95
C LEU A 172 -10.45 13.39 -1.95
N ALA A 173 -9.21 12.98 -1.71
CA ALA A 173 -8.91 11.82 -0.89
C ALA A 173 -9.35 11.95 0.58
N ARG A 174 -9.09 13.08 1.24
CA ARG A 174 -9.45 13.29 2.65
C ARG A 174 -10.95 13.22 2.90
N PRO A 175 -11.82 13.93 2.13
CA PRO A 175 -13.27 13.77 2.27
C PRO A 175 -13.75 12.34 1.97
N ILE A 176 -13.16 11.64 1.00
CA ILE A 176 -13.48 10.24 0.67
C ILE A 176 -13.08 9.32 1.81
N ALA A 177 -11.93 9.55 2.43
CA ALA A 177 -11.42 8.72 3.51
C ALA A 177 -12.09 8.97 4.88
N ARG A 178 -13.06 9.89 4.98
CA ARG A 178 -13.86 10.06 6.21
C ARG A 178 -14.59 8.76 6.55
N GLY A 179 -14.39 8.27 7.79
CA GLY A 179 -14.92 6.99 8.25
C GLY A 179 -14.25 5.77 7.59
N ALA A 180 -13.01 5.92 7.13
CA ALA A 180 -12.17 4.82 6.72
C ALA A 180 -11.80 3.93 7.92
N PRO A 181 -11.38 2.67 7.69
CA PRO A 181 -10.92 1.79 8.77
C PRO A 181 -9.76 2.34 9.58
N SER A 182 -8.85 3.10 8.94
CA SER A 182 -7.73 3.76 9.61
C SER A 182 -7.99 5.26 9.76
N GLU A 183 -7.58 5.82 10.90
CA GLU A 183 -7.62 7.26 11.13
C GLU A 183 -6.68 8.00 10.17
N LEU A 184 -7.07 9.20 9.77
CA LEU A 184 -6.26 10.06 8.89
C LEU A 184 -5.08 10.65 9.65
N ASP A 185 -3.92 10.75 9.01
CA ASP A 185 -2.80 11.50 9.56
C ASP A 185 -3.16 12.99 9.65
N ASP A 186 -3.03 13.56 10.83
CA ASP A 186 -3.26 14.99 11.00
C ASP A 186 -2.04 15.77 10.50
N SER A 187 -2.26 16.69 9.55
CA SER A 187 -1.20 17.45 8.90
C SER A 187 -0.46 18.43 9.81
N SER A 188 -0.92 18.58 11.06
CA SER A 188 -0.27 19.41 12.09
C SER A 188 0.90 18.71 12.79
N ASP A 189 1.01 17.40 12.72
CA ASP A 189 2.09 16.62 13.33
C ASP A 189 3.17 16.22 12.30
N ILE A 190 3.90 17.20 11.78
CA ILE A 190 5.17 16.98 11.08
C ILE A 190 6.31 16.68 12.10
N SER A 191 5.99 16.11 13.21
CA SER A 191 6.97 15.60 14.17
C SER A 191 6.89 14.09 14.28
N ILE A 192 7.88 13.38 13.64
CA ILE A 192 8.41 12.06 14.07
C ILE A 192 7.38 11.01 14.58
N ALA A 193 6.11 11.16 14.25
CA ALA A 193 5.02 10.35 14.80
C ALA A 193 4.50 9.25 13.84
N GLY A 194 5.38 8.72 12.97
CA GLY A 194 5.12 7.45 12.26
C GLY A 194 5.02 6.24 13.20
N SER A 195 5.01 6.49 14.53
CA SER A 195 4.99 5.43 15.53
C SER A 195 3.68 5.31 16.32
N SER A 196 2.86 6.36 16.46
CA SER A 196 1.78 6.31 17.46
C SER A 196 0.51 5.60 16.98
N ALA A 197 0.02 5.82 15.76
CA ALA A 197 -1.15 5.08 15.25
C ALA A 197 -0.81 3.62 14.93
N SER A 198 0.36 3.38 14.32
CA SER A 198 0.92 2.02 14.17
C SER A 198 1.20 1.38 15.54
N LYS A 199 1.64 2.16 16.50
CA LYS A 199 1.84 1.72 17.88
C LYS A 199 0.52 1.40 18.57
N ALA A 200 -0.50 2.26 18.49
CA ALA A 200 -1.80 2.01 19.11
C ALA A 200 -2.52 0.80 18.50
N VAL A 201 -2.45 0.59 17.20
CA VAL A 201 -2.97 -0.62 16.53
C VAL A 201 -2.15 -1.85 16.90
N ARG A 202 -0.82 -1.72 16.99
CA ARG A 202 0.07 -2.76 17.48
C ARG A 202 -0.18 -3.06 18.96
N ASP A 203 -0.25 -2.05 19.81
CA ASP A 203 -0.52 -2.17 21.24
C ASP A 203 -1.90 -2.81 21.49
N ALA A 204 -2.92 -2.45 20.71
CA ALA A 204 -4.25 -3.07 20.76
C ALA A 204 -4.25 -4.54 20.25
N ALA A 205 -3.47 -4.85 19.24
CA ALA A 205 -3.28 -6.22 18.77
C ALA A 205 -2.49 -7.04 19.79
N THR A 206 -1.41 -6.48 20.35
CA THR A 206 -0.58 -7.09 21.37
C THR A 206 -1.37 -7.30 22.68
N ALA A 207 -2.22 -6.34 23.08
CA ALA A 207 -3.10 -6.47 24.23
C ALA A 207 -4.12 -7.62 24.07
N LYS A 208 -4.59 -7.89 22.86
CA LYS A 208 -5.46 -9.04 22.56
C LYS A 208 -4.72 -10.38 22.61
N MET A 209 -3.42 -10.38 22.35
CA MET A 209 -2.60 -11.59 22.36
C MET A 209 -2.06 -11.98 23.74
N GLY A 210 -2.37 -11.24 24.79
CA GLY A 210 -1.89 -11.48 26.17
C GLY A 210 -0.54 -10.81 26.47
N SER A 211 -0.27 -10.59 27.78
CA SER A 211 0.95 -9.92 28.25
C SER A 211 2.13 -10.90 28.30
N LEU A 212 3.28 -10.45 27.82
CA LEU A 212 4.56 -11.15 27.89
C LEU A 212 5.47 -10.61 29.01
N GLU A 213 4.99 -9.65 29.83
CA GLU A 213 5.79 -9.01 30.87
C GLU A 213 6.15 -9.95 32.02
N SER A 214 5.21 -10.78 32.45
CA SER A 214 5.45 -11.86 33.40
C SER A 214 5.46 -13.22 32.71
N ASP A 215 6.07 -14.20 33.33
CA ASP A 215 6.05 -15.58 32.88
C ASP A 215 5.82 -16.56 34.06
N PRO A 216 5.09 -17.67 33.82
CA PRO A 216 4.69 -18.59 34.86
C PRO A 216 5.85 -19.33 35.53
N TRP A 217 6.99 -19.45 34.89
CA TRP A 217 8.18 -20.14 35.43
C TRP A 217 8.91 -19.29 36.47
N SER A 218 9.06 -17.97 36.16
CA SER A 218 9.60 -17.03 37.14
C SER A 218 8.69 -16.87 38.35
N GLU A 219 7.37 -16.89 38.17
CA GLU A 219 6.38 -16.82 39.26
C GLU A 219 6.39 -18.10 40.12
N ALA A 220 6.67 -19.26 39.54
CA ALA A 220 6.80 -20.51 40.26
C ALA A 220 8.14 -20.67 41.02
N GLY A 221 9.10 -19.78 40.80
CA GLY A 221 10.39 -19.76 41.50
C GLY A 221 11.49 -20.62 40.88
N ASP A 222 11.20 -21.31 39.77
CA ASP A 222 12.14 -22.27 39.15
C ASP A 222 12.97 -21.65 38.00
N GLY A 223 12.80 -20.39 37.67
CA GLY A 223 13.51 -19.66 36.61
C GLY A 223 13.79 -20.47 35.31
N LEU A 224 13.73 -19.82 34.16
CA LEU A 224 14.02 -20.47 32.88
C LEU A 224 15.52 -20.75 32.73
N LYS A 225 15.85 -21.92 32.14
CA LYS A 225 17.22 -22.24 31.71
C LYS A 225 17.70 -21.25 30.64
N GLU A 226 19.02 -21.11 30.47
CA GLU A 226 19.61 -20.09 29.58
C GLU A 226 19.00 -20.07 28.19
N GLU A 227 18.74 -21.21 27.56
CA GLU A 227 18.17 -21.32 26.23
C GLU A 227 16.72 -20.82 26.20
N ALA A 228 15.87 -21.30 27.10
CA ALA A 228 14.47 -20.85 27.22
C ALA A 228 14.39 -19.35 27.57
N ALA A 229 15.31 -18.82 28.39
CA ALA A 229 15.39 -17.41 28.70
C ALA A 229 15.76 -16.56 27.48
N ARG A 230 16.64 -17.06 26.58
CA ARG A 230 16.95 -16.38 25.30
C ARG A 230 15.73 -16.34 24.37
N ILE A 231 15.02 -17.47 24.25
CA ILE A 231 13.80 -17.55 23.44
C ILE A 231 12.73 -16.59 23.99
N LEU A 232 12.51 -16.58 25.30
CA LEU A 232 11.56 -15.67 25.92
C LEU A 232 11.95 -14.19 25.69
N LYS A 233 13.23 -13.88 25.72
CA LYS A 233 13.71 -12.52 25.43
C LYS A 233 13.37 -12.13 23.98
N ARG A 234 13.61 -12.99 22.99
CA ARG A 234 13.26 -12.76 21.60
C ARG A 234 11.76 -12.67 21.39
N LEU A 235 10.99 -13.53 22.05
CA LEU A 235 9.52 -13.46 22.04
C LEU A 235 9.02 -12.10 22.55
N ARG A 236 9.66 -11.50 23.55
CA ARG A 236 9.33 -10.15 24.06
C ARG A 236 9.74 -9.04 23.10
N GLU A 237 10.83 -9.19 22.39
CA GLU A 237 11.38 -8.21 21.45
C GLU A 237 10.69 -8.26 20.07
N GLU A 238 10.33 -9.44 19.58
CA GLU A 238 9.89 -9.70 18.20
C GLU A 238 8.43 -10.23 18.10
N GLY A 239 7.80 -10.60 19.22
CA GLY A 239 6.48 -11.25 19.26
C GLY A 239 5.29 -10.30 19.21
N ASP A 240 5.38 -9.19 18.49
CA ASP A 240 4.31 -8.21 18.27
C ASP A 240 3.40 -8.60 17.08
N GLU A 241 3.80 -9.58 16.27
CA GLU A 241 3.00 -10.18 15.20
C GLU A 241 2.61 -11.62 15.53
N LEU A 242 1.39 -12.03 15.17
CA LEU A 242 0.85 -13.34 15.53
C LEU A 242 1.70 -14.51 15.04
N GLU A 243 2.17 -14.48 13.80
CA GLU A 243 2.96 -15.55 13.22
C GLU A 243 4.33 -15.66 13.89
N THR A 244 4.99 -14.52 14.15
CA THR A 244 6.28 -14.47 14.85
C THR A 244 6.13 -14.92 16.29
N ARG A 245 5.08 -14.46 16.98
CA ARG A 245 4.76 -14.90 18.35
C ARG A 245 4.51 -16.40 18.42
N ARG A 246 3.79 -16.94 17.46
CA ARG A 246 3.53 -18.37 17.35
C ARG A 246 4.84 -19.17 17.24
N ALA A 247 5.72 -18.78 16.32
CA ALA A 247 6.98 -19.48 16.10
C ALA A 247 7.83 -19.52 17.39
N TRP A 248 7.96 -18.36 18.06
CA TRP A 248 8.69 -18.28 19.33
C TRP A 248 8.02 -19.05 20.48
N LEU A 249 6.69 -19.12 20.52
CA LEU A 249 5.98 -19.91 21.53
C LEU A 249 6.10 -21.41 21.26
N GLU A 250 6.09 -21.85 20.01
CA GLU A 250 6.35 -23.24 19.62
C GLU A 250 7.78 -23.66 20.03
N GLU A 251 8.78 -22.82 19.73
CA GLU A 251 10.17 -23.05 20.12
C GLU A 251 10.38 -23.04 21.64
N LEU A 252 9.69 -22.12 22.35
CA LEU A 252 9.73 -22.08 23.80
C LEU A 252 9.11 -23.35 24.42
N ALA A 253 8.02 -23.85 23.85
CA ALA A 253 7.35 -25.08 24.32
C ALA A 253 8.24 -26.31 24.31
N GLU A 254 9.19 -26.40 23.37
CA GLU A 254 10.16 -27.48 23.29
C GLU A 254 11.22 -27.44 24.40
N GLN A 255 11.45 -26.25 24.98
CA GLN A 255 12.51 -26.02 25.97
C GLN A 255 12.03 -25.97 27.41
N VAL A 256 10.69 -25.93 27.63
CA VAL A 256 10.12 -25.76 28.96
C VAL A 256 9.15 -26.88 29.31
N LEU A 257 9.01 -27.11 30.62
CA LEU A 257 7.99 -28.01 31.15
C LEU A 257 6.94 -27.19 31.91
N CYS A 258 5.79 -27.78 32.16
CA CYS A 258 4.72 -27.12 32.92
C CYS A 258 5.21 -26.78 34.35
N PRO A 259 5.13 -25.52 34.79
CA PRO A 259 5.63 -25.11 36.11
C PRO A 259 4.84 -25.72 37.28
N VAL A 260 3.66 -26.31 37.00
CA VAL A 260 2.79 -26.90 38.04
C VAL A 260 3.02 -28.39 38.16
N CYS A 261 3.21 -29.16 37.06
CA CYS A 261 3.27 -30.62 37.08
C CYS A 261 4.46 -31.23 36.37
N ASN A 262 5.39 -30.44 35.87
CA ASN A 262 6.53 -30.88 35.06
C ASN A 262 6.16 -31.70 33.81
N GLY A 263 4.92 -31.62 33.32
CA GLY A 263 4.48 -32.24 32.10
C GLY A 263 4.81 -31.42 30.86
N GLU A 264 4.62 -32.01 29.67
CA GLU A 264 4.84 -31.32 28.40
C GLU A 264 3.90 -30.12 28.24
N VAL A 265 4.43 -29.09 27.52
CA VAL A 265 3.70 -27.86 27.19
C VAL A 265 3.66 -27.78 25.67
N HIS A 266 2.55 -27.30 25.13
CA HIS A 266 2.38 -27.08 23.69
C HIS A 266 1.69 -25.76 23.39
N ALA A 267 2.01 -25.17 22.22
CA ALA A 267 1.38 -23.97 21.75
C ALA A 267 -0.01 -24.27 21.16
N VAL A 268 -1.03 -23.54 21.57
CA VAL A 268 -2.41 -23.65 21.08
C VAL A 268 -2.86 -22.34 20.46
N ILE A 269 -3.31 -22.41 19.21
CA ILE A 269 -3.81 -21.25 18.47
C ILE A 269 -5.34 -21.21 18.58
N SER A 270 -5.88 -20.06 18.94
CA SER A 270 -7.32 -19.81 19.00
C SER A 270 -7.63 -18.42 18.42
N GLY A 271 -8.03 -18.36 17.16
CA GLY A 271 -8.27 -17.11 16.44
C GLY A 271 -7.00 -16.25 16.30
N GLN A 272 -6.97 -15.09 16.96
CA GLN A 272 -5.80 -14.19 16.98
C GLN A 272 -4.89 -14.39 18.21
N ASN A 273 -5.12 -15.41 19.00
CA ASN A 273 -4.33 -15.69 20.20
C ASN A 273 -3.52 -16.99 20.03
N CYS A 274 -2.28 -16.97 20.51
CA CYS A 274 -1.46 -18.13 20.67
C CYS A 274 -1.02 -18.24 22.12
N THR A 275 -1.31 -19.38 22.78
CA THR A 275 -1.04 -19.59 24.21
C THR A 275 -0.39 -20.92 24.43
N LEU A 276 0.52 -21.01 25.40
CA LEU A 276 1.07 -22.28 25.90
C LEU A 276 0.09 -22.94 26.87
N LYS A 277 -0.13 -24.23 26.68
CA LYS A 277 -0.99 -25.06 27.54
C LYS A 277 -0.31 -26.33 27.94
N CYS A 278 -0.61 -26.79 29.15
CA CYS A 278 -0.13 -28.07 29.64
C CYS A 278 -0.89 -29.24 29.00
N ALA A 279 -0.16 -30.28 28.57
CA ALA A 279 -0.75 -31.48 28.01
C ALA A 279 -1.64 -32.24 29.00
N HIS A 280 -1.35 -32.17 30.33
CA HIS A 280 -2.07 -32.92 31.35
C HIS A 280 -3.31 -32.22 31.88
N SER A 281 -3.33 -30.86 31.93
CA SER A 281 -4.49 -30.09 32.42
C SER A 281 -4.53 -28.70 31.88
N LYS A 282 -5.74 -28.28 31.47
CA LYS A 282 -6.00 -26.93 30.95
C LYS A 282 -5.87 -25.84 32.03
N ASN A 283 -5.88 -26.21 33.30
CA ASN A 283 -5.84 -25.29 34.44
C ASN A 283 -4.42 -25.04 34.97
N HIS A 284 -3.40 -25.75 34.45
CA HIS A 284 -2.03 -25.61 34.95
C HIS A 284 -1.31 -24.38 34.37
N ILE A 285 -1.46 -24.14 33.09
CA ILE A 285 -0.86 -23.01 32.37
C ILE A 285 -1.75 -22.59 31.21
N GLY A 286 -1.88 -21.31 31.03
CA GLY A 286 -2.52 -20.66 29.88
C GLY A 286 -1.87 -19.30 29.72
N TRP A 287 -0.70 -19.25 29.08
CA TRP A 287 0.14 -18.06 28.96
C TRP A 287 0.65 -17.91 27.50
N PRO A 288 0.82 -16.71 27.02
CA PRO A 288 0.37 -15.41 27.53
C PRO A 288 -1.10 -15.20 27.43
#